data_74aa013c71a464b0008ef968cdd39f1e
#
_entry.id   74aa013c71a464b0008ef968cdd39f1e
#
_cell.length_a   1.000
_cell.length_b   1.000
_cell.length_c   1.000
_cell.angle_alpha   90.00
_cell.angle_beta   90.00
_cell.angle_gamma   90.00
#
_symmetry.space_group_name_H-M   'P 1'
#
loop_
_entity.id
_entity.type
_entity.pdbx_description
1 polymer ?
#
loop_
_entity_poly.entity_id
_entity_poly.type
_entity_poly.pdbx_seq_one_letter_code
_entity_poly.pdbx_strand_id
1 'polypeptide(L)'
;MGPRAVEPLTPANLEDRQRRDAVRRPRPTVEKLAAEERFEVAELRVPGPPDGPEVTLVSARPAGLAGRPLPLLYYMHGGGLVMGNAWSVLPRILREWVLPLELAVISVEYRLAPRTPYPGPLEDCHAGLVWAAGHADGLGIDADRIVIGGKSAGAGLAAALALLVRDRGGAGPAPLGQLLLSPMLDDRGGSFSGRQPAAGHGVWDPGSNETAWRAALGDRYGASDLPPYAAPARATDLSGLPPAYVEVGSAEIFRDEGVAYANAIWQAAGQAELHVWPGACHGFDSLAPRAALTRDARDARTRWLRRLLTPPRA
;
A
#
# COMPACT_ATOMS: atom_id res chain seq x y z
N MET A 1 -14.88 24.20 -13.03
CA MET A 1 -14.35 23.16 -13.93
C MET A 1 -14.45 21.85 -13.19
N GLY A 2 -15.30 20.91 -13.62
CA GLY A 2 -15.37 19.56 -13.05
C GLY A 2 -14.06 18.79 -13.31
N PRO A 3 -13.70 17.82 -12.49
CA PRO A 3 -12.51 17.03 -12.72
C PRO A 3 -12.58 16.39 -14.11
N ARG A 4 -11.53 16.57 -14.92
CA ARG A 4 -11.42 15.86 -16.19
C ARG A 4 -11.47 14.36 -15.90
N ALA A 5 -12.38 13.65 -16.58
CA ALA A 5 -12.41 12.20 -16.54
C ALA A 5 -11.01 11.65 -16.85
N VAL A 6 -10.52 10.79 -16.00
CA VAL A 6 -9.24 10.11 -16.25
C VAL A 6 -9.50 9.09 -17.34
N GLU A 7 -8.70 9.13 -18.41
CA GLU A 7 -8.79 8.15 -19.49
C GLU A 7 -8.66 6.73 -18.92
N PRO A 8 -9.59 5.80 -19.20
CA PRO A 8 -9.50 4.43 -18.73
C PRO A 8 -8.21 3.73 -19.20
N LEU A 9 -7.67 2.87 -18.34
CA LEU A 9 -6.54 2.03 -18.69
C LEU A 9 -7.04 0.86 -19.55
N THR A 10 -6.35 0.61 -20.67
CA THR A 10 -6.66 -0.49 -21.57
C THR A 10 -5.36 -1.20 -21.97
N PRO A 11 -5.42 -2.46 -22.44
CA PRO A 11 -4.23 -3.14 -22.95
C PRO A 11 -3.51 -2.34 -24.05
N ALA A 12 -4.27 -1.64 -24.90
CA ALA A 12 -3.71 -0.86 -26.00
C ALA A 12 -2.96 0.41 -25.56
N ASN A 13 -3.34 1.01 -24.42
CA ASN A 13 -2.69 2.24 -23.92
C ASN A 13 -1.80 2.03 -22.70
N LEU A 14 -1.63 0.80 -22.22
CA LEU A 14 -0.93 0.51 -20.98
C LEU A 14 0.52 1.05 -20.97
N GLU A 15 1.31 0.76 -21.99
CA GLU A 15 2.69 1.26 -22.09
C GLU A 15 2.78 2.78 -22.13
N ASP A 16 1.90 3.42 -22.89
CA ASP A 16 1.86 4.87 -23.01
C ASP A 16 1.45 5.49 -21.66
N ARG A 17 0.50 4.88 -20.97
CA ARG A 17 0.10 5.29 -19.61
C ARG A 17 1.23 5.13 -18.61
N GLN A 18 2.00 4.05 -18.66
CA GLN A 18 3.18 3.85 -17.82
C GLN A 18 4.22 4.94 -18.07
N ARG A 19 4.51 5.26 -19.34
CA ARG A 19 5.43 6.34 -19.70
C ARG A 19 4.94 7.70 -19.21
N ARG A 20 3.67 8.02 -19.39
CA ARG A 20 3.07 9.28 -18.91
C ARG A 20 3.06 9.37 -17.38
N ASP A 21 2.80 8.26 -16.69
CA ASP A 21 2.82 8.23 -15.22
C ASP A 21 4.23 8.50 -14.68
N ALA A 22 5.24 7.90 -15.27
CA ALA A 22 6.63 8.13 -14.89
C ALA A 22 7.05 9.61 -15.03
N VAL A 23 6.51 10.31 -16.04
CA VAL A 23 6.73 11.75 -16.22
C VAL A 23 5.90 12.59 -15.25
N ARG A 24 4.63 12.21 -15.02
CA ARG A 24 3.70 12.97 -14.16
C ARG A 24 3.96 12.80 -12.68
N ARG A 25 4.59 11.70 -12.28
CA ARG A 25 5.03 11.41 -10.92
C ARG A 25 6.55 11.46 -10.85
N PRO A 26 7.15 12.65 -10.99
CA PRO A 26 8.59 12.75 -10.93
C PRO A 26 9.07 12.21 -9.59
N ARG A 27 10.21 11.54 -9.63
CA ARG A 27 10.93 11.14 -8.43
C ARG A 27 11.54 12.41 -7.83
N PRO A 28 11.05 12.92 -6.69
CA PRO A 28 11.78 13.95 -5.99
C PRO A 28 13.13 13.37 -5.60
N THR A 29 14.21 14.11 -5.79
CA THR A 29 15.53 13.64 -5.37
C THR A 29 15.60 13.57 -3.84
N VAL A 30 16.53 12.77 -3.33
CA VAL A 30 16.80 12.67 -1.89
C VAL A 30 17.06 14.06 -1.31
N GLU A 31 17.88 14.87 -2.01
CA GLU A 31 18.23 16.23 -1.61
C GLU A 31 16.97 17.13 -1.53
N LYS A 32 16.02 16.98 -2.48
CA LYS A 32 14.79 17.76 -2.46
C LYS A 32 13.88 17.37 -1.31
N LEU A 33 13.81 16.09 -0.95
CA LEU A 33 13.01 15.61 0.20
C LEU A 33 13.67 16.00 1.52
N ALA A 34 15.01 16.03 1.57
CA ALA A 34 15.80 16.44 2.74
C ALA A 34 15.91 17.97 2.88
N ALA A 35 15.66 18.75 1.80
CA ALA A 35 15.88 20.20 1.75
C ALA A 35 15.09 21.01 2.80
N GLU A 36 14.06 20.44 3.41
CA GLU A 36 13.35 21.06 4.54
C GLU A 36 14.12 20.94 5.87
N GLU A 37 15.32 20.33 5.87
CA GLU A 37 16.19 20.06 7.05
C GLU A 37 15.46 19.33 8.22
N ARG A 38 14.26 18.81 7.95
CA ARG A 38 13.41 18.14 8.94
C ARG A 38 13.46 16.62 8.82
N PHE A 39 14.06 16.13 7.74
CA PHE A 39 14.10 14.70 7.41
C PHE A 39 15.50 14.26 7.02
N GLU A 40 15.88 13.10 7.50
CA GLU A 40 16.97 12.30 6.96
C GLU A 40 16.36 11.37 5.93
N VAL A 41 16.83 11.44 4.67
CA VAL A 41 16.30 10.64 3.56
C VAL A 41 17.44 9.90 2.90
N ALA A 42 17.25 8.63 2.60
CA ALA A 42 18.21 7.80 1.91
C ALA A 42 17.55 6.88 0.88
N GLU A 43 18.21 6.69 -0.26
CA GLU A 43 17.90 5.63 -1.21
C GLU A 43 18.85 4.46 -0.93
N LEU A 44 18.29 3.29 -0.69
CA LEU A 44 19.01 2.08 -0.33
C LEU A 44 18.80 1.03 -1.42
N ARG A 45 19.86 0.42 -1.89
CA ARG A 45 19.81 -0.79 -2.72
C ARG A 45 20.10 -1.98 -1.85
N VAL A 46 19.14 -2.90 -1.79
CA VAL A 46 19.17 -4.04 -0.89
C VAL A 46 19.05 -5.34 -1.69
N PRO A 47 19.56 -6.46 -1.17
CA PRO A 47 19.35 -7.75 -1.80
C PRO A 47 17.87 -8.00 -2.05
N GLY A 48 17.55 -8.41 -3.27
CA GLY A 48 16.19 -8.79 -3.66
C GLY A 48 15.86 -10.25 -3.30
N PRO A 49 14.75 -10.78 -3.85
CA PRO A 49 14.42 -12.19 -3.67
C PRO A 49 15.52 -13.09 -4.27
N PRO A 50 15.60 -14.38 -3.85
CA PRO A 50 16.54 -15.33 -4.44
C PRO A 50 16.48 -15.29 -5.97
N ASP A 51 17.65 -15.20 -6.61
CA ASP A 51 17.83 -15.09 -8.07
C ASP A 51 17.16 -13.85 -8.71
N GLY A 52 16.69 -12.91 -7.89
CA GLY A 52 16.09 -11.65 -8.34
C GLY A 52 17.08 -10.47 -8.31
N PRO A 53 16.70 -9.35 -8.93
CA PRO A 53 17.50 -8.12 -8.86
C PRO A 53 17.43 -7.49 -7.48
N GLU A 54 18.37 -6.59 -7.19
CA GLU A 54 18.29 -5.70 -6.03
C GLU A 54 16.96 -4.93 -5.99
N VAL A 55 16.47 -4.67 -4.79
CA VAL A 55 15.28 -3.85 -4.54
C VAL A 55 15.72 -2.48 -4.04
N THR A 56 15.12 -1.43 -4.59
CA THR A 56 15.33 -0.08 -4.09
C THR A 56 14.30 0.24 -3.01
N LEU A 57 14.81 0.68 -1.86
CA LEU A 57 14.03 1.20 -0.75
C LEU A 57 14.31 2.69 -0.58
N VAL A 58 13.27 3.49 -0.34
CA VAL A 58 13.44 4.91 0.00
C VAL A 58 13.07 5.08 1.46
N SER A 59 14.10 5.30 2.27
CA SER A 59 13.97 5.50 3.71
C SER A 59 13.89 6.98 4.04
N ALA A 60 13.01 7.35 4.98
CA ALA A 60 13.01 8.68 5.55
C ALA A 60 12.60 8.64 7.03
N ARG A 61 13.21 9.51 7.84
CA ARG A 61 12.94 9.67 9.27
C ARG A 61 13.02 11.14 9.68
N PRO A 62 12.42 11.54 10.82
CA PRO A 62 12.62 12.88 11.35
C PRO A 62 14.10 13.11 11.67
N ALA A 63 14.64 14.27 11.29
CA ALA A 63 15.97 14.67 11.69
C ALA A 63 16.06 14.92 13.19
N GLY A 64 17.25 14.75 13.78
CA GLY A 64 17.51 15.03 15.20
C GLY A 64 17.02 13.99 16.20
N LEU A 65 16.50 12.84 15.74
CA LEU A 65 16.10 11.71 16.60
C LEU A 65 17.13 10.56 16.57
N ALA A 66 18.39 10.87 16.38
CA ALA A 66 19.47 9.87 16.40
C ALA A 66 19.55 9.17 17.78
N GLY A 67 19.84 7.86 17.77
CA GLY A 67 19.98 7.05 18.98
C GLY A 67 18.67 6.57 19.62
N ARG A 68 17.50 6.94 19.06
CA ARG A 68 16.21 6.43 19.48
C ARG A 68 15.62 5.55 18.35
N PRO A 69 15.37 4.23 18.57
CA PRO A 69 14.68 3.40 17.60
C PRO A 69 13.25 3.89 17.37
N LEU A 70 12.89 4.15 16.12
CA LEU A 70 11.57 4.67 15.74
C LEU A 70 10.67 3.54 15.22
N PRO A 71 9.36 3.58 15.45
CA PRO A 71 8.43 2.72 14.73
C PRO A 71 8.61 2.89 13.22
N LEU A 72 8.40 1.83 12.45
CA LEU A 72 8.51 1.86 11.00
C LEU A 72 7.13 1.73 10.34
N LEU A 73 6.82 2.62 9.41
CA LEU A 73 5.81 2.41 8.39
C LEU A 73 6.49 1.88 7.11
N TYR A 74 6.32 0.59 6.82
CA TYR A 74 6.77 -0.03 5.59
C TYR A 74 5.67 0.08 4.53
N TYR A 75 5.89 0.90 3.49
CA TYR A 75 4.79 1.38 2.65
C TYR A 75 4.95 0.99 1.17
N MET A 76 3.87 0.45 0.58
CA MET A 76 3.74 0.12 -0.83
C MET A 76 2.85 1.15 -1.54
N HIS A 77 3.35 1.70 -2.64
CA HIS A 77 2.61 2.70 -3.43
C HIS A 77 1.47 2.08 -4.24
N GLY A 78 0.46 2.88 -4.60
CA GLY A 78 -0.61 2.47 -5.51
C GLY A 78 -0.23 2.63 -6.99
N GLY A 79 -1.14 2.19 -7.86
CA GLY A 79 -0.98 2.28 -9.30
C GLY A 79 -1.37 1.01 -10.06
N GLY A 80 -2.25 0.17 -9.49
CA GLY A 80 -2.77 -1.04 -10.14
C GLY A 80 -1.71 -2.11 -10.41
N LEU A 81 -0.58 -2.12 -9.68
CA LEU A 81 0.60 -2.97 -9.92
C LEU A 81 1.32 -2.68 -11.25
N VAL A 82 0.86 -1.72 -12.04
CA VAL A 82 1.38 -1.39 -13.38
C VAL A 82 2.00 0.01 -13.46
N MET A 83 1.76 0.87 -12.48
CA MET A 83 2.21 2.26 -12.44
C MET A 83 2.61 2.67 -11.03
N GLY A 84 3.16 3.88 -10.88
CA GLY A 84 3.55 4.43 -9.59
C GLY A 84 5.04 4.29 -9.31
N ASN A 85 5.47 4.85 -8.20
CA ASN A 85 6.85 4.73 -7.70
C ASN A 85 6.91 5.06 -6.20
N ALA A 86 7.98 4.62 -5.55
CA ALA A 86 8.19 4.77 -4.11
C ALA A 86 8.32 6.23 -3.66
N TRP A 87 8.86 7.12 -4.50
CA TRP A 87 9.14 8.53 -4.13
C TRP A 87 7.89 9.39 -4.12
N SER A 88 6.95 9.15 -5.03
CA SER A 88 5.78 10.03 -5.23
C SER A 88 4.84 10.10 -4.03
N VAL A 89 4.88 9.11 -3.15
CA VAL A 89 4.01 9.04 -1.95
C VAL A 89 4.64 9.74 -0.73
N LEU A 90 5.97 9.85 -0.70
CA LEU A 90 6.72 10.34 0.46
C LEU A 90 6.36 11.76 0.90
N PRO A 91 6.24 12.77 0.03
CA PRO A 91 5.96 14.14 0.48
C PRO A 91 4.70 14.24 1.34
N ARG A 92 3.71 13.38 1.11
CA ARG A 92 2.49 13.32 1.91
C ARG A 92 2.75 12.56 3.22
N ILE A 93 3.35 11.39 3.15
CA ILE A 93 3.61 10.53 4.31
C ILE A 93 4.50 11.26 5.32
N LEU A 94 5.51 11.99 4.85
CA LEU A 94 6.41 12.76 5.70
C LEU A 94 5.67 13.79 6.56
N ARG A 95 4.71 14.51 5.96
CA ARG A 95 3.94 15.54 6.66
C ARG A 95 2.81 14.98 7.51
N GLU A 96 2.11 13.97 7.02
CA GLU A 96 0.92 13.43 7.69
C GLU A 96 1.26 12.48 8.84
N TRP A 97 2.36 11.72 8.74
CA TRP A 97 2.66 10.67 9.71
C TRP A 97 4.07 10.70 10.29
N VAL A 98 5.11 10.88 9.45
CA VAL A 98 6.51 10.78 9.91
C VAL A 98 6.80 11.80 11.01
N LEU A 99 6.49 13.08 10.79
CA LEU A 99 6.71 14.13 11.81
C LEU A 99 5.74 14.01 13.00
N PRO A 100 4.41 13.95 12.81
CA PRO A 100 3.49 14.04 13.95
C PRO A 100 3.41 12.77 14.80
N LEU A 101 3.92 11.65 14.29
CA LEU A 101 3.96 10.37 15.00
C LEU A 101 5.37 9.93 15.37
N GLU A 102 6.39 10.70 15.01
CA GLU A 102 7.81 10.36 15.24
C GLU A 102 8.12 8.93 14.76
N LEU A 103 7.75 8.58 13.54
CA LEU A 103 8.03 7.29 12.92
C LEU A 103 9.00 7.42 11.75
N ALA A 104 9.67 6.34 11.40
CA ALA A 104 10.38 6.21 10.15
C ALA A 104 9.45 5.65 9.07
N VAL A 105 9.72 5.96 7.81
CA VAL A 105 9.06 5.33 6.67
C VAL A 105 10.09 4.69 5.75
N ILE A 106 9.77 3.50 5.25
CA ILE A 106 10.45 2.89 4.11
C ILE A 106 9.41 2.66 3.04
N SER A 107 9.58 3.31 1.88
CA SER A 107 8.74 3.11 0.70
C SER A 107 9.46 2.21 -0.29
N VAL A 108 8.77 1.19 -0.82
CA VAL A 108 9.37 0.16 -1.68
C VAL A 108 9.15 0.48 -3.13
N GLU A 109 10.24 0.48 -3.93
CA GLU A 109 10.19 0.52 -5.38
C GLU A 109 10.11 -0.91 -5.92
N TYR A 110 8.94 -1.51 -5.77
CA TYR A 110 8.71 -2.85 -6.28
C TYR A 110 8.57 -2.88 -7.81
N ARG A 111 8.98 -3.96 -8.44
CA ARG A 111 8.86 -4.16 -9.89
C ARG A 111 7.40 -4.17 -10.33
N LEU A 112 7.13 -3.68 -11.53
CA LEU A 112 5.78 -3.48 -12.06
C LEU A 112 5.45 -4.45 -13.20
N ALA A 113 4.19 -4.86 -13.23
CA ALA A 113 3.61 -5.59 -14.35
C ALA A 113 3.41 -4.65 -15.58
N PRO A 114 3.34 -5.18 -16.80
CA PRO A 114 3.44 -6.59 -17.18
C PRO A 114 4.87 -7.11 -17.25
N ARG A 115 5.89 -6.23 -17.12
CA ARG A 115 7.30 -6.64 -17.23
C ARG A 115 7.67 -7.66 -16.13
N THR A 116 7.12 -7.46 -14.94
CA THR A 116 7.29 -8.38 -13.83
C THR A 116 5.91 -8.68 -13.23
N PRO A 117 5.28 -9.79 -13.63
CA PRO A 117 4.00 -10.21 -13.06
C PRO A 117 4.18 -10.82 -11.66
N TYR A 118 3.07 -11.21 -11.04
CA TYR A 118 3.08 -12.01 -9.80
C TYR A 118 3.98 -13.26 -9.98
N PRO A 119 4.82 -13.63 -9.00
CA PRO A 119 4.90 -13.06 -7.64
C PRO A 119 5.90 -11.91 -7.47
N GLY A 120 6.57 -11.45 -8.54
CA GLY A 120 7.71 -10.54 -8.45
C GLY A 120 7.51 -9.31 -7.58
N PRO A 121 6.42 -8.50 -7.74
CA PRO A 121 6.18 -7.33 -6.88
C PRO A 121 6.06 -7.67 -5.38
N LEU A 122 5.42 -8.78 -5.06
CA LEU A 122 5.26 -9.23 -3.68
C LEU A 122 6.58 -9.73 -3.08
N GLU A 123 7.37 -10.47 -3.86
CA GLU A 123 8.68 -10.96 -3.42
C GLU A 123 9.67 -9.80 -3.18
N ASP A 124 9.59 -8.74 -4.00
CA ASP A 124 10.38 -7.53 -3.75
C ASP A 124 9.99 -6.87 -2.42
N CYS A 125 8.69 -6.75 -2.16
CA CYS A 125 8.19 -6.20 -0.89
C CYS A 125 8.61 -7.07 0.30
N HIS A 126 8.58 -8.39 0.15
CA HIS A 126 9.00 -9.31 1.21
C HIS A 126 10.51 -9.22 1.47
N ALA A 127 11.34 -9.27 0.42
CA ALA A 127 12.79 -9.16 0.54
C ALA A 127 13.21 -7.86 1.22
N GLY A 128 12.63 -6.73 0.80
CA GLY A 128 12.88 -5.42 1.41
C GLY A 128 12.44 -5.35 2.88
N LEU A 129 11.31 -5.97 3.26
CA LEU A 129 10.83 -6.01 4.64
C LEU A 129 11.79 -6.82 5.53
N VAL A 130 12.18 -8.01 5.10
CA VAL A 130 13.12 -8.87 5.82
C VAL A 130 14.46 -8.17 5.99
N TRP A 131 14.96 -7.53 4.92
CA TRP A 131 16.21 -6.78 5.00
C TRP A 131 16.12 -5.62 5.98
N ALA A 132 15.04 -4.82 5.93
CA ALA A 132 14.85 -3.67 6.82
C ALA A 132 14.83 -4.08 8.30
N ALA A 133 14.14 -5.16 8.62
CA ALA A 133 14.11 -5.68 9.99
C ALA A 133 15.47 -6.22 10.45
N GLY A 134 16.20 -6.93 9.58
CA GLY A 134 17.54 -7.42 9.88
C GLY A 134 18.60 -6.32 10.04
N HIS A 135 18.31 -5.08 9.58
CA HIS A 135 19.20 -3.93 9.67
C HIS A 135 18.61 -2.81 10.55
N ALA A 136 17.70 -3.14 11.45
CA ALA A 136 16.95 -2.21 12.26
C ALA A 136 17.84 -1.21 13.02
N ASP A 137 18.90 -1.67 13.66
CA ASP A 137 19.82 -0.83 14.40
C ASP A 137 20.48 0.23 13.49
N GLY A 138 20.98 -0.18 12.34
CA GLY A 138 21.64 0.72 11.36
C GLY A 138 20.68 1.74 10.76
N LEU A 139 19.38 1.40 10.66
CA LEU A 139 18.32 2.27 10.19
C LEU A 139 17.71 3.13 11.30
N GLY A 140 18.03 2.84 12.58
CA GLY A 140 17.44 3.50 13.74
C GLY A 140 15.93 3.27 13.84
N ILE A 141 15.46 2.06 13.50
CA ILE A 141 14.07 1.63 13.61
C ILE A 141 13.92 0.52 14.65
N ASP A 142 12.69 0.35 15.11
CA ASP A 142 12.31 -0.71 16.04
C ASP A 142 11.66 -1.85 15.23
N ALA A 143 12.34 -3.00 15.16
CA ALA A 143 11.88 -4.16 14.39
C ALA A 143 10.58 -4.78 14.94
N ASP A 144 10.26 -4.57 16.20
CA ASP A 144 9.02 -5.05 16.84
C ASP A 144 7.84 -4.09 16.61
N ARG A 145 8.09 -2.91 16.04
CA ARG A 145 7.06 -1.90 15.76
C ARG A 145 6.99 -1.52 14.29
N ILE A 146 6.86 -2.53 13.43
CA ILE A 146 6.70 -2.36 11.98
C ILE A 146 5.21 -2.43 11.61
N VAL A 147 4.69 -1.37 11.02
CA VAL A 147 3.37 -1.36 10.38
C VAL A 147 3.59 -1.48 8.88
N ILE A 148 2.98 -2.47 8.26
CA ILE A 148 2.95 -2.57 6.79
C ILE A 148 1.72 -1.83 6.27
N GLY A 149 1.83 -1.15 5.14
CA GLY A 149 0.68 -0.41 4.62
C GLY A 149 0.84 0.00 3.17
N GLY A 150 -0.26 0.49 2.62
CA GLY A 150 -0.27 0.96 1.24
C GLY A 150 -1.59 1.55 0.83
N LYS A 151 -1.66 1.95 -0.43
CA LYS A 151 -2.88 2.46 -1.04
C LYS A 151 -3.20 1.70 -2.34
N SER A 152 -4.47 1.36 -2.56
CA SER A 152 -4.93 0.70 -3.78
C SER A 152 -4.19 -0.64 -3.98
N ALA A 153 -3.51 -0.84 -5.11
CA ALA A 153 -2.68 -2.01 -5.35
C ALA A 153 -1.59 -2.21 -4.28
N GLY A 154 -1.00 -1.12 -3.75
CA GLY A 154 -0.04 -1.21 -2.65
C GLY A 154 -0.66 -1.69 -1.35
N ALA A 155 -1.94 -1.39 -1.09
CA ALA A 155 -2.67 -1.95 0.04
C ALA A 155 -3.00 -3.43 -0.18
N GLY A 156 -3.26 -3.84 -1.43
CA GLY A 156 -3.35 -5.25 -1.80
C GLY A 156 -2.05 -6.01 -1.54
N LEU A 157 -0.90 -5.41 -1.93
CA LEU A 157 0.42 -5.98 -1.60
C LEU A 157 0.67 -6.04 -0.09
N ALA A 158 0.21 -5.04 0.69
CA ALA A 158 0.34 -5.08 2.15
C ALA A 158 -0.47 -6.23 2.76
N ALA A 159 -1.70 -6.44 2.32
CA ALA A 159 -2.53 -7.57 2.74
C ALA A 159 -1.92 -8.93 2.34
N ALA A 160 -1.41 -9.02 1.09
CA ALA A 160 -0.70 -10.21 0.61
C ALA A 160 0.59 -10.49 1.40
N LEU A 161 1.34 -9.43 1.75
CA LEU A 161 2.54 -9.53 2.55
C LEU A 161 2.25 -9.98 3.99
N ALA A 162 1.14 -9.51 4.58
CA ALA A 162 0.70 -9.98 5.90
C ALA A 162 0.42 -11.49 5.90
N LEU A 163 -0.31 -11.98 4.88
CA LEU A 163 -0.56 -13.41 4.68
C LEU A 163 0.75 -14.18 4.50
N LEU A 164 1.61 -13.71 3.62
CA LEU A 164 2.87 -14.38 3.28
C LEU A 164 3.81 -14.51 4.49
N VAL A 165 3.97 -13.45 5.27
CA VAL A 165 4.83 -13.43 6.47
C VAL A 165 4.27 -14.36 7.54
N ARG A 166 2.96 -14.34 7.78
CA ARG A 166 2.30 -15.29 8.69
C ARG A 166 2.58 -16.74 8.30
N ASP A 167 2.38 -17.07 7.04
CA ASP A 167 2.42 -18.45 6.55
C ASP A 167 3.86 -18.98 6.40
N ARG A 168 4.84 -18.10 6.15
CA ARG A 168 6.27 -18.46 6.13
C ARG A 168 6.85 -18.71 7.53
N GLY A 169 6.17 -18.31 8.59
CA GLY A 169 6.49 -18.60 9.98
C GLY A 169 7.94 -18.29 10.39
N GLY A 170 8.18 -17.15 11.06
CA GLY A 170 9.50 -16.83 11.63
C GLY A 170 10.60 -16.41 10.66
N ALA A 171 10.38 -16.41 9.36
CA ALA A 171 11.34 -15.97 8.35
C ALA A 171 11.32 -14.44 8.10
N GLY A 172 10.75 -13.66 8.99
CA GLY A 172 10.64 -12.21 8.89
C GLY A 172 10.01 -11.60 10.14
N PRO A 173 9.98 -10.26 10.25
CA PRO A 173 9.34 -9.57 11.36
C PRO A 173 7.83 -9.82 11.32
N ALA A 174 7.21 -10.00 12.48
CA ALA A 174 5.76 -9.98 12.61
C ALA A 174 5.27 -8.52 12.55
N PRO A 175 4.50 -8.11 11.51
CA PRO A 175 3.99 -6.75 11.47
C PRO A 175 3.08 -6.47 12.65
N LEU A 176 3.23 -5.29 13.27
CA LEU A 176 2.38 -4.82 14.36
C LEU A 176 0.96 -4.52 13.89
N GLY A 177 0.80 -4.15 12.62
CA GLY A 177 -0.49 -3.85 12.00
C GLY A 177 -0.41 -3.69 10.49
N GLN A 178 -1.58 -3.63 9.84
CA GLN A 178 -1.71 -3.42 8.40
C GLN A 178 -2.63 -2.22 8.10
N LEU A 179 -2.11 -1.21 7.37
CA LEU A 179 -2.81 0.01 6.98
C LEU A 179 -3.26 -0.11 5.51
N LEU A 180 -4.53 -0.44 5.28
CA LEU A 180 -5.08 -0.77 3.96
C LEU A 180 -6.00 0.35 3.46
N LEU A 181 -5.46 1.23 2.60
CA LEU A 181 -6.18 2.39 2.06
C LEU A 181 -6.77 2.05 0.68
N SER A 182 -8.10 1.91 0.58
CA SER A 182 -8.82 1.51 -0.64
C SER A 182 -8.18 0.29 -1.33
N PRO A 183 -8.04 -0.84 -0.62
CA PRO A 183 -7.21 -1.95 -1.07
C PRO A 183 -7.79 -2.69 -2.28
N MET A 184 -6.94 -2.99 -3.27
CA MET A 184 -7.21 -3.83 -4.44
C MET A 184 -6.92 -5.29 -4.06
N LEU A 185 -7.97 -6.09 -3.77
CA LEU A 185 -7.83 -7.40 -3.14
C LEU A 185 -8.34 -8.57 -4.01
N ASP A 186 -9.30 -8.32 -4.90
CA ASP A 186 -10.02 -9.37 -5.63
C ASP A 186 -9.85 -9.23 -7.14
N ASP A 187 -9.18 -10.20 -7.76
CA ASP A 187 -8.97 -10.26 -9.20
C ASP A 187 -10.23 -10.63 -10.00
N ARG A 188 -11.26 -11.14 -9.33
CA ARG A 188 -12.48 -11.67 -9.97
C ARG A 188 -13.47 -10.57 -10.40
N GLY A 189 -13.40 -9.37 -9.80
CA GLY A 189 -14.27 -8.23 -10.15
C GLY A 189 -15.77 -8.48 -10.00
N GLY A 190 -16.14 -9.56 -9.31
CA GLY A 190 -17.51 -10.09 -9.25
C GLY A 190 -18.44 -9.35 -8.30
N SER A 191 -17.96 -8.43 -7.46
CA SER A 191 -18.75 -7.70 -6.49
C SER A 191 -19.69 -6.68 -7.15
N PHE A 192 -20.70 -6.22 -6.41
CA PHE A 192 -21.59 -5.16 -6.90
C PHE A 192 -20.82 -3.88 -7.18
N SER A 193 -19.98 -3.43 -6.23
CA SER A 193 -19.14 -2.23 -6.41
C SER A 193 -18.12 -2.41 -7.53
N GLY A 194 -17.55 -3.61 -7.70
CA GLY A 194 -16.59 -3.93 -8.75
C GLY A 194 -17.15 -3.78 -10.17
N ARG A 195 -18.49 -3.85 -10.31
CA ARG A 195 -19.22 -3.63 -11.58
C ARG A 195 -19.85 -2.25 -11.70
N GLN A 196 -19.81 -1.44 -10.64
CA GLN A 196 -20.32 -0.07 -10.70
C GLN A 196 -19.55 0.71 -11.76
N PRO A 197 -20.25 1.32 -12.75
CA PRO A 197 -19.58 2.28 -13.61
C PRO A 197 -19.03 3.36 -12.67
N ALA A 198 -17.75 3.65 -12.78
CA ALA A 198 -17.18 4.83 -12.16
C ALA A 198 -17.95 6.01 -12.75
N ALA A 199 -18.96 6.53 -12.03
CA ALA A 199 -19.93 7.50 -12.51
C ALA A 199 -19.26 8.84 -12.88
N GLY A 200 -18.34 8.80 -13.87
CA GLY A 200 -17.61 9.95 -14.42
C GLY A 200 -16.64 10.64 -13.45
N HIS A 201 -16.45 10.16 -12.23
CA HIS A 201 -15.79 10.90 -11.15
C HIS A 201 -14.66 10.17 -10.42
N GLY A 202 -14.32 8.95 -10.82
CA GLY A 202 -13.23 8.19 -10.20
C GLY A 202 -11.95 8.19 -11.04
N VAL A 203 -10.81 7.92 -10.39
CA VAL A 203 -9.51 7.73 -11.06
C VAL A 203 -9.26 6.29 -11.48
N TRP A 204 -10.16 5.36 -11.08
CA TRP A 204 -10.03 3.93 -11.32
C TRP A 204 -11.40 3.31 -11.55
N ASP A 205 -11.56 2.65 -12.68
CA ASP A 205 -12.81 2.05 -13.18
C ASP A 205 -12.66 0.53 -13.36
N PRO A 206 -13.77 -0.23 -13.57
CA PRO A 206 -13.72 -1.67 -13.74
C PRO A 206 -12.82 -2.15 -14.88
N GLY A 207 -12.82 -1.46 -16.02
CA GLY A 207 -11.99 -1.80 -17.17
C GLY A 207 -10.50 -1.60 -16.90
N SER A 208 -10.15 -0.49 -16.24
CA SER A 208 -8.79 -0.25 -15.76
C SER A 208 -8.35 -1.31 -14.76
N ASN A 209 -9.25 -1.73 -13.87
CA ASN A 209 -8.98 -2.77 -12.88
C ASN A 209 -8.73 -4.13 -13.54
N GLU A 210 -9.57 -4.52 -14.49
CA GLU A 210 -9.39 -5.76 -15.26
C GLU A 210 -8.06 -5.75 -16.04
N THR A 211 -7.74 -4.65 -16.71
CA THR A 211 -6.48 -4.49 -17.45
C THR A 211 -5.27 -4.65 -16.53
N ALA A 212 -5.32 -4.05 -15.33
CA ALA A 212 -4.26 -4.14 -14.36
C ALA A 212 -4.10 -5.56 -13.79
N TRP A 213 -5.20 -6.24 -13.45
CA TRP A 213 -5.15 -7.62 -12.99
C TRP A 213 -4.64 -8.58 -14.08
N ARG A 214 -5.07 -8.41 -15.33
CA ARG A 214 -4.54 -9.20 -16.46
C ARG A 214 -3.03 -8.99 -16.62
N ALA A 215 -2.55 -7.77 -16.53
CA ALA A 215 -1.12 -7.48 -16.58
C ALA A 215 -0.36 -8.09 -15.40
N ALA A 216 -0.93 -8.03 -14.18
CA ALA A 216 -0.30 -8.50 -12.96
C ALA A 216 -0.25 -10.02 -12.85
N LEU A 217 -1.25 -10.73 -13.36
CA LEU A 217 -1.36 -12.19 -13.25
C LEU A 217 -0.92 -12.94 -14.52
N GLY A 218 -0.82 -12.23 -15.64
CA GLY A 218 -0.45 -12.82 -16.93
C GLY A 218 -1.38 -13.97 -17.30
N ASP A 219 -0.82 -15.09 -17.73
CA ASP A 219 -1.56 -16.29 -18.15
C ASP A 219 -2.37 -16.94 -17.01
N ARG A 220 -2.11 -16.56 -15.75
CA ARG A 220 -2.86 -17.05 -14.62
C ARG A 220 -4.13 -16.24 -14.32
N TYR A 221 -4.40 -15.15 -15.03
CA TYR A 221 -5.63 -14.38 -14.83
C TYR A 221 -6.87 -15.25 -15.06
N GLY A 222 -7.77 -15.27 -14.06
CA GLY A 222 -8.98 -16.09 -14.08
C GLY A 222 -8.78 -17.55 -13.65
N ALA A 223 -7.57 -18.00 -13.31
CA ALA A 223 -7.33 -19.33 -12.79
C ALA A 223 -8.03 -19.52 -11.44
N SER A 224 -8.64 -20.68 -11.22
CA SER A 224 -9.37 -20.99 -9.98
C SER A 224 -8.41 -21.27 -8.80
N ASP A 225 -7.18 -21.70 -9.08
CA ASP A 225 -6.14 -22.10 -8.14
C ASP A 225 -5.15 -20.97 -7.79
N LEU A 226 -5.50 -19.72 -8.05
CA LEU A 226 -4.67 -18.58 -7.66
C LEU A 226 -4.47 -18.56 -6.14
N PRO A 227 -3.20 -18.48 -5.68
CA PRO A 227 -2.92 -18.41 -4.24
C PRO A 227 -3.41 -17.07 -3.66
N PRO A 228 -3.75 -17.04 -2.36
CA PRO A 228 -4.21 -15.81 -1.70
C PRO A 228 -3.18 -14.68 -1.70
N TYR A 229 -1.92 -15.00 -1.87
CA TYR A 229 -0.86 -13.99 -2.01
C TYR A 229 -0.92 -13.21 -3.35
N ALA A 230 -1.56 -13.78 -4.37
CA ALA A 230 -1.80 -13.07 -5.63
C ALA A 230 -3.01 -12.14 -5.55
N ALA A 231 -4.06 -12.55 -4.82
CA ALA A 231 -5.29 -11.80 -4.59
C ALA A 231 -5.83 -12.10 -3.18
N PRO A 232 -5.58 -11.23 -2.19
CA PRO A 232 -5.90 -11.49 -0.78
C PRO A 232 -7.34 -11.85 -0.46
N ALA A 233 -8.32 -11.40 -1.26
CA ALA A 233 -9.72 -11.78 -1.12
C ALA A 233 -10.00 -13.27 -1.39
N ARG A 234 -9.02 -14.02 -1.90
CA ARG A 234 -9.08 -15.48 -2.08
C ARG A 234 -8.66 -16.27 -0.84
N ALA A 235 -8.13 -15.60 0.20
CA ALA A 235 -7.76 -16.25 1.44
C ALA A 235 -9.00 -16.82 2.15
N THR A 236 -8.93 -18.10 2.51
CA THR A 236 -9.98 -18.78 3.26
C THR A 236 -9.74 -18.77 4.77
N ASP A 237 -8.50 -18.47 5.19
CA ASP A 237 -8.10 -18.32 6.57
C ASP A 237 -7.36 -16.99 6.77
N LEU A 238 -7.94 -16.11 7.59
CA LEU A 238 -7.37 -14.81 7.99
C LEU A 238 -7.01 -14.78 9.48
N SER A 239 -6.96 -15.94 10.13
CA SER A 239 -6.51 -16.04 11.52
C SER A 239 -5.05 -15.63 11.68
N GLY A 240 -4.70 -15.09 12.84
CA GLY A 240 -3.31 -14.71 13.15
C GLY A 240 -2.76 -13.52 12.35
N LEU A 241 -3.59 -12.86 11.53
CA LEU A 241 -3.17 -11.61 10.88
C LEU A 241 -3.05 -10.46 11.87
N PRO A 242 -2.13 -9.52 11.64
CA PRO A 242 -2.01 -8.34 12.47
C PRO A 242 -3.26 -7.46 12.39
N PRO A 243 -3.57 -6.66 13.44
CA PRO A 243 -4.67 -5.70 13.42
C PRO A 243 -4.68 -4.87 12.15
N ALA A 244 -5.85 -4.69 11.54
CA ALA A 244 -6.01 -4.00 10.27
C ALA A 244 -6.77 -2.67 10.43
N TYR A 245 -6.32 -1.64 9.71
CA TYR A 245 -7.14 -0.49 9.34
C TYR A 245 -7.53 -0.66 7.88
N VAL A 246 -8.81 -0.69 7.60
CA VAL A 246 -9.34 -0.79 6.24
C VAL A 246 -10.21 0.43 5.98
N GLU A 247 -9.99 1.13 4.89
CA GLU A 247 -10.90 2.18 4.46
C GLU A 247 -11.19 2.10 2.98
N VAL A 248 -12.41 2.45 2.63
CA VAL A 248 -12.89 2.52 1.24
C VAL A 248 -13.87 3.68 1.07
N GLY A 249 -13.99 4.19 -0.14
CA GLY A 249 -15.07 5.09 -0.51
C GLY A 249 -16.35 4.32 -0.84
N SER A 250 -17.51 4.87 -0.50
CA SER A 250 -18.79 4.21 -0.84
C SER A 250 -19.08 4.20 -2.35
N ALA A 251 -18.42 5.07 -3.13
CA ALA A 251 -18.58 5.21 -4.57
C ALA A 251 -17.37 4.70 -5.37
N GLU A 252 -16.55 3.80 -4.80
CA GLU A 252 -15.44 3.18 -5.50
C GLU A 252 -15.64 1.68 -5.73
N ILE A 253 -14.91 1.11 -6.70
CA ILE A 253 -15.03 -0.29 -7.09
C ILE A 253 -14.52 -1.26 -6.01
N PHE A 254 -13.60 -0.84 -5.15
CA PHE A 254 -12.98 -1.67 -4.10
C PHE A 254 -13.79 -1.72 -2.79
N ARG A 255 -14.96 -1.04 -2.73
CA ARG A 255 -15.77 -0.99 -1.52
C ARG A 255 -16.12 -2.36 -0.98
N ASP A 256 -16.74 -3.20 -1.81
CA ASP A 256 -17.28 -4.47 -1.34
C ASP A 256 -16.19 -5.46 -0.94
N GLU A 257 -15.08 -5.50 -1.69
CA GLU A 257 -13.95 -6.37 -1.36
C GLU A 257 -13.24 -5.93 -0.08
N GLY A 258 -13.07 -4.61 0.14
CA GLY A 258 -12.52 -4.08 1.38
C GLY A 258 -13.39 -4.35 2.60
N VAL A 259 -14.72 -4.19 2.47
CA VAL A 259 -15.70 -4.53 3.52
C VAL A 259 -15.68 -6.03 3.81
N ALA A 260 -15.69 -6.87 2.77
CA ALA A 260 -15.64 -8.33 2.92
C ALA A 260 -14.35 -8.79 3.61
N TYR A 261 -13.21 -8.20 3.28
CA TYR A 261 -11.93 -8.52 3.89
C TYR A 261 -11.89 -8.18 5.39
N ALA A 262 -12.37 -6.99 5.77
CA ALA A 262 -12.49 -6.62 7.18
C ALA A 262 -13.43 -7.56 7.94
N ASN A 263 -14.57 -7.90 7.35
CA ASN A 263 -15.51 -8.86 7.94
C ASN A 263 -14.88 -10.26 8.11
N ALA A 264 -14.12 -10.72 7.12
CA ALA A 264 -13.43 -12.01 7.20
C ALA A 264 -12.34 -12.03 8.29
N ILE A 265 -11.64 -10.90 8.54
CA ILE A 265 -10.73 -10.77 9.69
C ILE A 265 -11.49 -10.93 11.02
N TRP A 266 -12.65 -10.30 11.18
CA TRP A 266 -13.46 -10.46 12.40
C TRP A 266 -13.97 -11.89 12.58
N GLN A 267 -14.41 -12.53 11.50
CA GLN A 267 -14.84 -13.94 11.53
C GLN A 267 -13.71 -14.90 11.93
N ALA A 268 -12.47 -14.54 11.63
CA ALA A 268 -11.26 -15.25 12.05
C ALA A 268 -10.77 -14.84 13.45
N ALA A 269 -11.61 -14.17 14.27
CA ALA A 269 -11.27 -13.62 15.59
C ALA A 269 -10.14 -12.57 15.59
N GLY A 270 -9.81 -11.98 14.44
CA GLY A 270 -8.85 -10.90 14.29
C GLY A 270 -9.46 -9.52 14.60
N GLN A 271 -8.64 -8.49 14.52
CA GLN A 271 -9.04 -7.10 14.76
C GLN A 271 -8.97 -6.28 13.47
N ALA A 272 -10.07 -5.60 13.14
CA ALA A 272 -10.12 -4.64 12.03
C ALA A 272 -10.88 -3.39 12.43
N GLU A 273 -10.38 -2.22 12.02
CA GLU A 273 -11.12 -0.95 12.05
C GLU A 273 -11.49 -0.61 10.60
N LEU A 274 -12.80 -0.56 10.32
CA LEU A 274 -13.31 -0.35 8.97
C LEU A 274 -13.98 1.03 8.85
N HIS A 275 -13.61 1.78 7.81
CA HIS A 275 -14.25 3.03 7.41
C HIS A 275 -14.78 2.95 5.99
N VAL A 276 -16.07 3.26 5.81
CA VAL A 276 -16.69 3.42 4.49
C VAL A 276 -17.09 4.90 4.33
N TRP A 277 -16.32 5.66 3.55
CA TRP A 277 -16.48 7.10 3.42
C TRP A 277 -17.62 7.45 2.45
N PRO A 278 -18.70 8.11 2.91
CA PRO A 278 -19.90 8.33 2.11
C PRO A 278 -19.61 9.24 0.90
N GLY A 279 -20.02 8.78 -0.31
CA GLY A 279 -19.83 9.51 -1.56
C GLY A 279 -18.38 9.60 -2.06
N ALA A 280 -17.40 9.10 -1.32
CA ALA A 280 -16.02 9.10 -1.73
C ALA A 280 -15.77 8.12 -2.88
N CYS A 281 -15.05 8.57 -3.91
CA CYS A 281 -14.56 7.73 -5.00
C CYS A 281 -13.12 7.28 -4.75
N HIS A 282 -12.61 6.36 -5.56
CA HIS A 282 -11.20 5.95 -5.47
C HIS A 282 -10.26 7.15 -5.62
N GLY A 283 -9.37 7.33 -4.66
CA GLY A 283 -8.41 8.44 -4.64
C GLY A 283 -8.98 9.79 -4.20
N PHE A 284 -10.17 9.83 -3.58
CA PHE A 284 -10.85 11.05 -3.13
C PHE A 284 -9.96 12.02 -2.35
N ASP A 285 -9.08 11.48 -1.51
CA ASP A 285 -8.16 12.25 -0.66
C ASP A 285 -7.06 12.98 -1.44
N SER A 286 -6.77 12.52 -2.66
CA SER A 286 -5.86 13.17 -3.60
C SER A 286 -6.59 14.13 -4.54
N LEU A 287 -7.83 13.78 -4.93
CA LEU A 287 -8.66 14.61 -5.80
C LEU A 287 -9.23 15.83 -5.08
N ALA A 288 -9.64 15.66 -3.82
CA ALA A 288 -10.23 16.70 -3.00
C ALA A 288 -9.50 16.88 -1.66
N PRO A 289 -8.20 17.28 -1.66
CA PRO A 289 -7.35 17.26 -0.47
C PRO A 289 -7.82 18.23 0.64
N ARG A 290 -8.67 19.20 0.31
CA ARG A 290 -9.23 20.19 1.24
C ARG A 290 -10.66 19.89 1.68
N ALA A 291 -11.30 18.84 1.20
CA ALA A 291 -12.65 18.46 1.60
C ALA A 291 -12.70 18.07 3.09
N ALA A 292 -13.81 18.31 3.76
CA ALA A 292 -14.01 17.91 5.16
C ALA A 292 -13.82 16.41 5.31
N LEU A 293 -14.47 15.63 4.45
CA LEU A 293 -14.35 14.17 4.42
C LEU A 293 -12.89 13.67 4.31
N THR A 294 -12.06 14.37 3.53
CA THR A 294 -10.63 14.04 3.41
C THR A 294 -9.87 14.30 4.71
N ARG A 295 -10.20 15.38 5.41
CA ARG A 295 -9.61 15.66 6.74
C ARG A 295 -10.00 14.59 7.74
N ASP A 296 -11.29 14.24 7.79
CA ASP A 296 -11.81 13.20 8.70
C ASP A 296 -11.13 11.85 8.46
N ALA A 297 -10.94 11.47 7.18
CA ALA A 297 -10.23 10.25 6.81
C ALA A 297 -8.75 10.26 7.25
N ARG A 298 -8.03 11.37 7.03
CA ARG A 298 -6.63 11.52 7.46
C ARG A 298 -6.49 11.47 8.98
N ASP A 299 -7.42 12.08 9.68
CA ASP A 299 -7.45 12.07 11.14
C ASP A 299 -7.74 10.66 11.68
N ALA A 300 -8.64 9.91 11.06
CA ALA A 300 -8.93 8.52 11.43
C ALA A 300 -7.68 7.63 11.26
N ARG A 301 -7.00 7.70 10.11
CA ARG A 301 -5.74 6.98 9.84
C ARG A 301 -4.67 7.30 10.89
N THR A 302 -4.49 8.60 11.16
CA THR A 302 -3.48 9.08 12.12
C THR A 302 -3.81 8.65 13.55
N ARG A 303 -5.09 8.68 13.95
CA ARG A 303 -5.53 8.19 15.27
C ARG A 303 -5.29 6.70 15.42
N TRP A 304 -5.59 5.91 14.38
CA TRP A 304 -5.34 4.47 14.40
C TRP A 304 -3.86 4.15 14.53
N LEU A 305 -3.01 4.76 13.70
CA LEU A 305 -1.55 4.59 13.79
C LEU A 305 -1.02 4.97 15.18
N ARG A 306 -1.47 6.10 15.73
CA ARG A 306 -1.05 6.56 17.06
C ARG A 306 -1.42 5.55 18.14
N ARG A 307 -2.66 5.01 18.15
CA ARG A 307 -3.07 3.99 19.13
C ARG A 307 -2.23 2.74 19.02
N LEU A 308 -1.98 2.28 17.79
CA LEU A 308 -1.22 1.07 17.53
C LEU A 308 0.25 1.20 17.96
N LEU A 309 0.86 2.34 17.67
CA LEU A 309 2.27 2.61 17.94
C LEU A 309 2.56 3.06 19.39
N THR A 310 1.53 3.38 20.17
CA THR A 310 1.69 3.74 21.59
C THR A 310 1.73 2.46 22.42
N PRO A 311 2.81 2.18 23.16
CA PRO A 311 2.85 1.03 24.04
C PRO A 311 1.66 1.07 25.02
N PRO A 312 1.08 -0.06 25.40
CA PRO A 312 0.08 -0.08 26.47
C PRO A 312 0.69 0.57 27.70
N ARG A 313 -0.07 1.47 28.35
CA ARG A 313 0.35 2.02 29.65
C ARG A 313 0.40 0.86 30.64
N ALA A 314 1.56 0.66 31.23
CA ALA A 314 1.75 -0.31 32.32
C ALA A 314 0.82 0.02 33.50
#